data_3fb27015deac661e9966798713b7aa21
#
_entry.id   3fb27015deac661e9966798713b7aa21
#
_cell.length_a   1.000
_cell.length_b   1.000
_cell.length_c   1.000
_cell.angle_alpha   90.00
_cell.angle_beta   90.00
_cell.angle_gamma   90.00
#
_symmetry.space_group_name_H-M   'P 1'
#
loop_
_entity.id
_entity.type
_entity.pdbx_description
1 polymer ?
#
loop_
_entity_poly.entity_id
_entity_poly.type
_entity_poly.pdbx_seq_one_letter_code
_entity_poly.pdbx_strand_id
1 'polypeptide(L)'
;MQRSLSHIIRLNKTLLLLTKIENGQFPENSTIDLRAVVQEQTDLYNEIYASRNLSCYVNISGEFTVKMNESLASTLINNLLKNAFIHSEAGSKIIISMQDQTLTISNDGTKQLDATQIFNRFYQGEKKEGSTGLGLALVKAVCRYYHLNLEYRFNKDRHYFSVTWP
;
A
#
# COMPACT_ATOMS: atom_id res chain seq x y z
N MET A 1 -15.31 18.33 16.47
CA MET A 1 -15.38 17.19 17.40
C MET A 1 -15.52 15.84 16.71
N GLN A 2 -16.46 15.62 15.78
CA GLN A 2 -16.66 14.33 15.09
C GLN A 2 -15.44 13.85 14.28
N ARG A 3 -14.70 14.73 13.59
CA ARG A 3 -13.49 14.36 12.82
C ARG A 3 -12.37 13.80 13.70
N SER A 4 -12.16 14.37 14.89
CA SER A 4 -11.12 13.91 15.82
C SER A 4 -11.44 12.53 16.39
N LEU A 5 -12.71 12.26 16.73
CA LEU A 5 -13.13 10.94 17.23
C LEU A 5 -12.98 9.85 16.15
N SER A 6 -13.40 10.12 14.91
CA SER A 6 -13.25 9.19 13.81
C SER A 6 -11.77 8.88 13.50
N HIS A 7 -10.90 9.89 13.65
CA HIS A 7 -9.46 9.70 13.49
C HIS A 7 -8.87 8.77 14.56
N ILE A 8 -9.25 8.98 15.83
CA ILE A 8 -8.81 8.16 16.98
C ILE A 8 -9.29 6.72 16.82
N ILE A 9 -10.55 6.51 16.44
CA ILE A 9 -11.10 5.16 16.20
C ILE A 9 -10.33 4.44 15.10
N ARG A 10 -10.07 5.12 13.98
CA ARG A 10 -9.29 4.55 12.87
C ARG A 10 -7.87 4.22 13.29
N LEU A 11 -7.22 5.11 14.04
CA LEU A 11 -5.88 4.90 14.55
C LEU A 11 -5.82 3.67 15.46
N ASN A 12 -6.75 3.53 16.40
CA ASN A 12 -6.83 2.37 17.30
C ASN A 12 -7.07 1.07 16.54
N LYS A 13 -7.98 1.05 15.56
CA LYS A 13 -8.20 -0.14 14.71
C LYS A 13 -6.93 -0.55 13.98
N THR A 14 -6.21 0.41 13.44
CA THR A 14 -4.97 0.16 12.70
C THR A 14 -3.85 -0.37 13.62
N LEU A 15 -3.70 0.20 14.82
CA LEU A 15 -2.74 -0.27 15.82
C LEU A 15 -3.06 -1.69 16.31
N LEU A 16 -4.34 -2.02 16.53
CA LEU A 16 -4.78 -3.37 16.89
C LEU A 16 -4.46 -4.37 15.77
N LEU A 17 -4.73 -4.01 14.52
CA LEU A 17 -4.41 -4.86 13.38
C LEU A 17 -2.90 -5.11 13.28
N LEU A 18 -2.09 -4.05 13.43
CA LEU A 18 -0.63 -4.15 13.42
C LEU A 18 -0.13 -5.10 14.50
N THR A 19 -0.65 -4.97 15.72
CA THR A 19 -0.32 -5.87 16.84
C THR A 19 -0.72 -7.32 16.57
N LYS A 20 -1.89 -7.56 15.98
CA LYS A 20 -2.34 -8.91 15.60
C LYS A 20 -1.42 -9.55 14.56
N ILE A 21 -0.98 -8.78 13.56
CA ILE A 21 -0.04 -9.26 12.54
C ILE A 21 1.30 -9.64 13.18
N GLU A 22 1.84 -8.77 14.02
CA GLU A 22 3.11 -9.00 14.72
C GLU A 22 3.08 -10.20 15.67
N ASN A 23 1.91 -10.50 16.25
CA ASN A 23 1.69 -11.65 17.11
C ASN A 23 1.27 -12.94 16.35
N GLY A 24 1.30 -12.93 15.02
CA GLY A 24 1.00 -14.11 14.22
C GLY A 24 -0.44 -14.61 14.32
N GLN A 25 -1.41 -13.72 14.53
CA GLN A 25 -2.83 -14.07 14.73
C GLN A 25 -3.63 -14.24 13.43
N PHE A 26 -2.98 -14.68 12.35
CA PHE A 26 -3.61 -14.91 11.04
C PHE A 26 -3.17 -16.27 10.46
N PRO A 27 -3.53 -17.39 11.11
CA PRO A 27 -3.03 -18.72 10.70
C PRO A 27 -3.63 -19.23 9.40
N GLU A 28 -4.79 -18.72 8.99
CA GLU A 28 -5.51 -19.21 7.80
C GLU A 28 -4.93 -18.58 6.53
N ASN A 29 -4.48 -19.42 5.61
CA ASN A 29 -4.04 -19.03 4.28
C ASN A 29 -4.91 -19.70 3.22
N SER A 30 -5.20 -18.96 2.16
CA SER A 30 -5.86 -19.44 0.95
C SER A 30 -5.02 -19.13 -0.28
N THR A 31 -5.33 -19.75 -1.41
CA THR A 31 -4.75 -19.39 -2.70
C THR A 31 -5.50 -18.19 -3.24
N ILE A 32 -4.80 -17.10 -3.49
CA ILE A 32 -5.37 -15.82 -3.89
C ILE A 32 -4.81 -15.44 -5.26
N ASP A 33 -5.70 -15.08 -6.19
CA ASP A 33 -5.30 -14.35 -7.41
C ASP A 33 -5.04 -12.88 -7.03
N LEU A 34 -3.78 -12.54 -6.83
CA LEU A 34 -3.38 -11.20 -6.40
C LEU A 34 -3.70 -10.14 -7.45
N ARG A 35 -3.71 -10.51 -8.73
CA ARG A 35 -4.11 -9.63 -9.83
C ARG A 35 -5.55 -9.15 -9.67
N ALA A 36 -6.48 -10.06 -9.32
CA ALA A 36 -7.87 -9.71 -9.10
C ALA A 36 -8.01 -8.71 -7.93
N VAL A 37 -7.29 -8.94 -6.83
CA VAL A 37 -7.28 -8.01 -5.67
C VAL A 37 -6.75 -6.63 -6.06
N VAL A 38 -5.65 -6.57 -6.80
CA VAL A 38 -5.07 -5.29 -7.27
C VAL A 38 -6.04 -4.56 -8.19
N GLN A 39 -6.66 -5.26 -9.14
CA GLN A 39 -7.60 -4.64 -10.08
C GLN A 39 -8.83 -4.07 -9.36
N GLU A 40 -9.48 -4.85 -8.53
CA GLU A 40 -10.67 -4.44 -7.76
C GLU A 40 -10.39 -3.19 -6.92
N GLN A 41 -9.29 -3.20 -6.18
CA GLN A 41 -8.94 -2.07 -5.32
C GLN A 41 -8.51 -0.84 -6.13
N THR A 42 -7.83 -1.04 -7.26
CA THR A 42 -7.46 0.08 -8.16
C THR A 42 -8.70 0.76 -8.73
N ASP A 43 -9.69 -0.02 -9.15
CA ASP A 43 -10.94 0.51 -9.69
C ASP A 43 -11.67 1.36 -8.62
N LEU A 44 -11.73 0.86 -7.38
CA LEU A 44 -12.29 1.59 -6.24
C LEU A 44 -11.57 2.93 -5.99
N TYR A 45 -10.23 2.93 -6.00
CA TYR A 45 -9.46 4.17 -5.80
C TYR A 45 -9.62 5.14 -6.97
N ASN A 46 -9.72 4.67 -8.20
CA ASN A 46 -10.01 5.51 -9.36
C ASN A 46 -11.36 6.23 -9.22
N GLU A 47 -12.39 5.55 -8.69
CA GLU A 47 -13.68 6.20 -8.40
C GLU A 47 -13.58 7.23 -7.28
N ILE A 48 -12.95 6.87 -6.15
CA ILE A 48 -12.81 7.76 -4.98
C ILE A 48 -12.04 9.05 -5.35
N TYR A 49 -11.02 8.94 -6.18
CA TYR A 49 -10.14 10.04 -6.55
C TYR A 49 -10.39 10.61 -7.96
N ALA A 50 -11.55 10.32 -8.58
CA ALA A 50 -11.88 10.74 -9.93
C ALA A 50 -11.73 12.26 -10.16
N SER A 51 -12.08 13.08 -9.16
CA SER A 51 -11.99 14.55 -9.24
C SER A 51 -10.55 15.09 -9.31
N ARG A 52 -9.54 14.27 -9.04
CA ARG A 52 -8.12 14.67 -9.05
C ARG A 52 -7.45 14.46 -10.41
N ASN A 53 -8.15 13.90 -11.40
CA ASN A 53 -7.63 13.60 -12.74
C ASN A 53 -6.30 12.81 -12.71
N LEU A 54 -6.19 11.82 -11.84
CA LEU A 54 -5.05 10.93 -11.81
C LEU A 54 -5.11 9.94 -12.97
N SER A 55 -4.00 9.75 -13.67
CA SER A 55 -3.87 8.72 -14.70
C SER A 55 -3.29 7.45 -14.10
N CYS A 56 -4.12 6.41 -13.92
CA CYS A 56 -3.69 5.14 -13.36
C CYS A 56 -3.51 4.09 -14.47
N TYR A 57 -2.30 3.57 -14.61
CA TYR A 57 -1.94 2.53 -15.59
C TYR A 57 -1.68 1.22 -14.87
N VAL A 58 -2.38 0.17 -15.28
CA VAL A 58 -2.23 -1.17 -14.72
C VAL A 58 -1.60 -2.10 -15.75
N ASN A 59 -0.37 -2.51 -15.50
CA ASN A 59 0.42 -3.41 -16.35
C ASN A 59 0.65 -4.72 -15.60
N ILE A 60 -0.23 -5.68 -15.81
CA ILE A 60 -0.17 -7.00 -15.19
C ILE A 60 0.02 -8.03 -16.28
N SER A 61 1.12 -8.78 -16.21
CA SER A 61 1.41 -9.88 -17.13
C SER A 61 1.37 -11.23 -16.41
N GLY A 62 0.71 -12.21 -17.03
CA GLY A 62 0.62 -13.57 -16.51
C GLY A 62 -0.32 -13.78 -15.34
N GLU A 63 -0.25 -14.96 -14.77
CA GLU A 63 -0.97 -15.33 -13.53
C GLU A 63 -0.11 -14.99 -12.33
N PHE A 64 -0.74 -14.48 -11.27
CA PHE A 64 -0.05 -14.15 -10.04
C PHE A 64 -0.87 -14.65 -8.85
N THR A 65 -0.67 -15.92 -8.50
CA THR A 65 -1.31 -16.54 -7.36
C THR A 65 -0.35 -16.65 -6.18
N VAL A 66 -0.84 -16.31 -5.00
CA VAL A 66 -0.07 -16.36 -3.75
C VAL A 66 -0.84 -17.12 -2.68
N LYS A 67 -0.11 -17.67 -1.71
CA LYS A 67 -0.69 -18.34 -0.56
C LYS A 67 -0.62 -17.42 0.65
N MET A 68 -1.71 -16.75 0.96
CA MET A 68 -1.78 -15.74 2.02
C MET A 68 -3.16 -15.75 2.70
N ASN A 69 -3.23 -15.15 3.87
CA ASN A 69 -4.52 -14.76 4.45
C ASN A 69 -5.14 -13.65 3.58
N GLU A 70 -6.39 -13.81 3.19
CA GLU A 70 -7.09 -12.91 2.27
C GLU A 70 -7.18 -11.47 2.80
N SER A 71 -7.45 -11.33 4.11
CA SER A 71 -7.49 -10.02 4.77
C SER A 71 -6.11 -9.33 4.77
N LEU A 72 -5.04 -10.09 4.94
CA LEU A 72 -3.67 -9.53 4.90
C LEU A 72 -3.23 -9.18 3.49
N ALA A 73 -3.60 -9.97 2.48
CA ALA A 73 -3.36 -9.62 1.08
C ALA A 73 -4.08 -8.31 0.72
N SER A 74 -5.36 -8.18 1.07
CA SER A 74 -6.13 -6.95 0.87
C SER A 74 -5.54 -5.76 1.62
N THR A 75 -5.09 -5.95 2.88
CA THR A 75 -4.44 -4.91 3.68
C THR A 75 -3.17 -4.41 3.02
N LEU A 76 -2.32 -5.31 2.53
CA LEU A 76 -1.08 -4.98 1.84
C LEU A 76 -1.33 -4.10 0.61
N ILE A 77 -2.18 -4.58 -0.29
CA ILE A 77 -2.51 -3.89 -1.55
C ILE A 77 -3.18 -2.54 -1.27
N ASN A 78 -4.18 -2.52 -0.40
CA ASN A 78 -4.90 -1.31 -0.05
C ASN A 78 -3.98 -0.20 0.49
N ASN A 79 -3.03 -0.52 1.36
CA ASN A 79 -2.13 0.49 1.94
C ASN A 79 -1.11 1.01 0.93
N LEU A 80 -0.62 0.17 0.02
CA LEU A 80 0.26 0.60 -1.07
C LEU A 80 -0.49 1.52 -2.05
N LEU A 81 -1.68 1.13 -2.50
CA LEU A 81 -2.51 1.94 -3.41
C LEU A 81 -2.91 3.26 -2.75
N LYS A 82 -3.43 3.20 -1.53
CA LYS A 82 -3.81 4.39 -0.77
C LYS A 82 -2.65 5.39 -0.65
N ASN A 83 -1.45 4.90 -0.37
CA ASN A 83 -0.26 5.73 -0.31
C ASN A 83 0.00 6.43 -1.65
N ALA A 84 -0.04 5.70 -2.76
CA ALA A 84 0.15 6.28 -4.09
C ALA A 84 -0.92 7.33 -4.44
N PHE A 85 -2.20 7.04 -4.21
CA PHE A 85 -3.29 7.96 -4.53
C PHE A 85 -3.31 9.23 -3.64
N ILE A 86 -3.07 9.09 -2.33
CA ILE A 86 -3.06 10.24 -1.41
C ILE A 86 -1.88 11.17 -1.71
N HIS A 87 -0.71 10.62 -2.00
CA HIS A 87 0.52 11.40 -2.20
C HIS A 87 0.74 11.87 -3.63
N SER A 88 -0.08 11.45 -4.58
CA SER A 88 -0.05 11.97 -5.95
C SER A 88 -0.69 13.36 -6.04
N GLU A 89 -0.07 14.24 -6.79
CA GLU A 89 -0.65 15.54 -7.15
C GLU A 89 -1.72 15.37 -8.23
N ALA A 90 -2.67 16.31 -8.31
CA ALA A 90 -3.69 16.29 -9.36
C ALA A 90 -3.05 16.29 -10.76
N GLY A 91 -3.57 15.46 -11.65
CA GLY A 91 -3.06 15.31 -13.02
C GLY A 91 -1.81 14.45 -13.16
N SER A 92 -1.26 13.90 -12.05
CA SER A 92 -0.07 13.04 -12.09
C SER A 92 -0.39 11.58 -12.45
N LYS A 93 0.65 10.77 -12.58
CA LYS A 93 0.55 9.37 -13.01
C LYS A 93 0.83 8.39 -11.87
N ILE A 94 -0.02 7.37 -11.78
CA ILE A 94 0.22 6.19 -10.96
C ILE A 94 0.41 5.00 -11.91
N ILE A 95 1.46 4.22 -11.70
CA ILE A 95 1.72 3.01 -12.50
C ILE A 95 1.78 1.82 -11.55
N ILE A 96 0.99 0.81 -11.83
CA ILE A 96 0.94 -0.45 -11.11
C ILE A 96 1.42 -1.53 -12.07
N SER A 97 2.45 -2.26 -11.70
CA SER A 97 2.97 -3.37 -12.50
C SER A 97 3.11 -4.63 -11.66
N MET A 98 2.81 -5.77 -12.28
CA MET A 98 3.06 -7.09 -11.69
C MET A 98 3.82 -7.93 -12.71
N GLN A 99 5.05 -8.29 -12.38
CA GLN A 99 5.94 -9.09 -13.21
C GLN A 99 6.96 -9.84 -12.33
N ASP A 100 7.31 -11.05 -12.71
CA ASP A 100 8.37 -11.85 -12.06
C ASP A 100 8.24 -11.92 -10.53
N GLN A 101 7.03 -12.26 -10.04
CA GLN A 101 6.68 -12.33 -8.61
C GLN A 101 6.83 -10.99 -7.87
N THR A 102 6.87 -9.88 -8.60
CA THR A 102 7.01 -8.54 -8.01
C THR A 102 5.82 -7.65 -8.35
N LEU A 103 5.18 -7.10 -7.33
CA LEU A 103 4.24 -5.99 -7.45
C LEU A 103 5.00 -4.69 -7.23
N THR A 104 4.92 -3.77 -8.18
CA THR A 104 5.46 -2.42 -8.04
C THR A 104 4.34 -1.40 -8.22
N ILE A 105 4.20 -0.51 -7.26
CA ILE A 105 3.30 0.66 -7.34
C ILE A 105 4.17 1.91 -7.32
N SER A 106 4.01 2.76 -8.32
CA SER A 106 4.79 3.97 -8.45
C SER A 106 3.93 5.19 -8.71
N ASN A 107 4.33 6.32 -8.19
CA ASN A 107 3.68 7.60 -8.37
C ASN A 107 4.69 8.74 -8.51
N ASP A 108 4.29 9.80 -9.21
CA ASP A 108 5.13 10.99 -9.36
C ASP A 108 5.37 11.65 -8.00
N GLY A 109 6.55 12.23 -7.83
CA GLY A 109 6.95 12.96 -6.64
C GLY A 109 8.21 13.76 -6.89
N THR A 110 8.39 14.86 -6.17
CA THR A 110 9.49 15.81 -6.39
C THR A 110 10.64 15.64 -5.41
N LYS A 111 10.46 14.88 -4.34
CA LYS A 111 11.45 14.74 -3.27
C LYS A 111 11.56 13.31 -2.79
N GLN A 112 12.79 12.80 -2.76
CA GLN A 112 13.09 11.50 -2.19
C GLN A 112 12.70 11.45 -0.71
N LEU A 113 12.06 10.34 -0.31
CA LEU A 113 11.75 10.06 1.09
C LEU A 113 12.93 9.37 1.78
N ASP A 114 12.96 9.43 3.10
CA ASP A 114 13.98 8.72 3.87
C ASP A 114 13.67 7.22 3.91
N ALA A 115 14.38 6.44 3.11
CA ALA A 115 14.21 4.99 3.00
C ALA A 115 14.40 4.25 4.33
N THR A 116 15.13 4.84 5.29
CA THR A 116 15.35 4.24 6.62
C THR A 116 14.17 4.44 7.57
N GLN A 117 13.33 5.44 7.33
CA GLN A 117 12.25 5.87 8.21
C GLN A 117 10.85 5.58 7.67
N ILE A 118 10.70 5.52 6.33
CA ILE A 118 9.36 5.56 5.70
C ILE A 118 8.44 4.40 6.08
N PHE A 119 8.99 3.28 6.52
CA PHE A 119 8.23 2.13 7.00
C PHE A 119 8.05 2.09 8.51
N ASN A 120 8.51 3.11 9.22
CA ASN A 120 8.34 3.20 10.67
C ASN A 120 6.96 3.72 11.04
N ARG A 121 6.47 3.30 12.21
CA ARG A 121 5.19 3.77 12.73
C ARG A 121 5.21 5.29 12.91
N PHE A 122 4.10 5.93 12.55
CA PHE A 122 3.87 7.38 12.68
C PHE A 122 4.82 8.27 11.85
N TYR A 123 5.65 7.69 10.99
CA TYR A 123 6.44 8.49 10.09
C TYR A 123 5.56 9.12 9.00
N GLN A 124 5.70 10.42 8.81
CA GLN A 124 5.02 11.20 7.79
C GLN A 124 6.03 12.21 7.24
N GLY A 125 6.50 12.02 6.01
CA GLY A 125 7.37 12.97 5.32
C GLY A 125 6.66 14.29 5.07
N GLU A 126 5.44 14.23 4.55
CA GLU A 126 4.49 15.34 4.41
C GLU A 126 3.16 14.92 5.02
N LYS A 127 2.64 15.75 5.93
CA LYS A 127 1.30 15.51 6.49
C LYS A 127 0.25 15.82 5.44
N LYS A 128 -0.49 14.78 5.02
CA LYS A 128 -1.70 14.95 4.20
C LYS A 128 -2.93 14.55 4.99
N GLU A 129 -4.04 15.21 4.72
CA GLU A 129 -5.32 14.92 5.36
C GLU A 129 -5.69 13.45 5.13
N GLY A 130 -6.05 12.76 6.21
CA GLY A 130 -6.40 11.34 6.17
C GLY A 130 -5.23 10.37 6.34
N SER A 131 -3.98 10.86 6.40
CA SER A 131 -2.80 10.02 6.67
C SER A 131 -2.62 9.80 8.18
N THR A 132 -2.40 8.55 8.60
CA THR A 132 -2.13 8.18 10.00
C THR A 132 -0.65 7.92 10.29
N GLY A 133 0.17 7.80 9.24
CA GLY A 133 1.57 7.36 9.38
C GLY A 133 1.72 5.88 9.74
N LEU A 134 0.65 5.08 9.60
CA LEU A 134 0.65 3.65 9.90
C LEU A 134 0.51 2.75 8.67
N GLY A 135 0.14 3.30 7.51
CA GLY A 135 -0.13 2.51 6.30
C GLY A 135 1.09 1.72 5.84
N LEU A 136 2.24 2.36 5.71
CA LEU A 136 3.48 1.69 5.30
C LEU A 136 4.06 0.80 6.41
N ALA A 137 3.80 1.09 7.68
CA ALA A 137 4.13 0.18 8.80
C ALA A 137 3.32 -1.12 8.73
N LEU A 138 2.04 -1.06 8.33
CA LEU A 138 1.23 -2.25 8.05
C LEU A 138 1.81 -3.06 6.88
N VAL A 139 2.17 -2.40 5.78
CA VAL A 139 2.84 -3.04 4.63
C VAL A 139 4.07 -3.80 5.10
N LYS A 140 4.94 -3.16 5.88
CA LYS A 140 6.15 -3.79 6.45
C LYS A 140 5.81 -5.00 7.33
N ALA A 141 4.80 -4.88 8.19
CA ALA A 141 4.39 -5.98 9.07
C ALA A 141 3.89 -7.20 8.28
N VAL A 142 3.05 -7.00 7.26
CA VAL A 142 2.58 -8.08 6.38
C VAL A 142 3.76 -8.71 5.62
N CYS A 143 4.65 -7.89 5.05
CA CYS A 143 5.83 -8.39 4.35
C CYS A 143 6.73 -9.24 5.26
N ARG A 144 6.95 -8.81 6.49
CA ARG A 144 7.72 -9.60 7.47
C ARG A 144 7.04 -10.91 7.83
N TYR A 145 5.72 -10.89 8.02
CA TYR A 145 4.93 -12.08 8.35
C TYR A 145 5.03 -13.17 7.27
N TYR A 146 5.04 -12.77 6.00
CA TYR A 146 5.15 -13.68 4.84
C TYR A 146 6.54 -13.78 4.24
N HIS A 147 7.57 -13.20 4.86
CA HIS A 147 8.94 -13.18 4.36
C HIS A 147 9.07 -12.61 2.94
N LEU A 148 8.26 -11.59 2.62
CA LEU A 148 8.31 -10.88 1.35
C LEU A 148 9.42 -9.83 1.39
N ASN A 149 10.05 -9.59 0.24
CA ASN A 149 11.00 -8.49 0.10
C ASN A 149 10.26 -7.19 -0.19
N LEU A 150 10.47 -6.17 0.63
CA LEU A 150 9.87 -4.83 0.52
C LEU A 150 10.95 -3.82 0.24
N GLU A 151 10.81 -3.10 -0.88
CA GLU A 151 11.77 -2.09 -1.30
C GLU A 151 11.10 -0.75 -1.60
N TYR A 152 11.82 0.32 -1.32
CA TYR A 152 11.51 1.66 -1.77
C TYR A 152 12.67 2.22 -2.59
N ARG A 153 12.35 2.82 -3.73
CA ARG A 153 13.30 3.55 -4.56
C ARG A 153 12.70 4.88 -5.02
N PHE A 154 13.57 5.84 -5.25
CA PHE A 154 13.22 7.10 -5.90
C PHE A 154 14.14 7.32 -7.10
N ASN A 155 13.54 7.55 -8.26
CA ASN A 155 14.29 7.77 -9.49
C ASN A 155 13.47 8.63 -10.45
N LYS A 156 14.09 9.61 -11.11
CA LYS A 156 13.47 10.47 -12.12
C LYS A 156 12.12 11.04 -11.65
N ASP A 157 12.14 11.68 -10.47
CA ASP A 157 10.95 12.31 -9.85
C ASP A 157 9.77 11.36 -9.68
N ARG A 158 10.07 10.10 -9.33
CA ARG A 158 9.06 9.07 -9.12
C ARG A 158 9.42 8.17 -7.94
N HIS A 159 8.44 7.91 -7.09
CA HIS A 159 8.51 6.93 -6.01
C HIS A 159 8.12 5.55 -6.52
N TYR A 160 8.85 4.53 -6.09
CA TYR A 160 8.59 3.12 -6.39
C TYR A 160 8.54 2.34 -5.08
N PHE A 161 7.42 1.69 -4.84
CA PHE A 161 7.25 0.72 -3.76
C PHE A 161 7.08 -0.65 -4.38
N SER A 162 7.98 -1.58 -4.07
CA SER A 162 7.99 -2.92 -4.65
C SER A 162 7.90 -3.99 -3.55
N VAL A 163 7.06 -4.98 -3.80
CA VAL A 163 6.93 -6.18 -2.96
C VAL A 163 7.19 -7.39 -3.84
N THR A 164 8.18 -8.21 -3.45
CA THR A 164 8.55 -9.43 -4.17
C THR A 164 8.26 -10.65 -3.32
N TRP A 165 7.52 -11.59 -3.88
CA TRP A 165 7.25 -12.90 -3.30
C TRP A 165 8.41 -13.85 -3.60
N PRO A 166 8.74 -14.78 -2.69
CA PRO A 166 9.78 -15.77 -2.91
C PRO A 166 9.45 -16.76 -4.03
#